data_d570c1b5a8bdd1ef783336a99711d0fd
#
_entry.id   d570c1b5a8bdd1ef783336a99711d0fd
#
_cell.length_a   1.000
_cell.length_b   1.000
_cell.length_c   1.000
_cell.angle_alpha   90.00
_cell.angle_beta   90.00
_cell.angle_gamma   90.00
#
_symmetry.space_group_name_H-M   'P 1'
#
loop_
_entity.id
_entity.type
_entity.pdbx_description
1 polymer ?
#
loop_
_entity_poly.entity_id
_entity_poly.type
_entity_poly.pdbx_seq_one_letter_code
_entity_poly.pdbx_strand_id
1 'polypeptide(L)'
;MTEVSKLKVGVLGGTRPQGKGLALRWAAAGIAVVLGSRAADRAESAAAELRERAGVEHITGLDNAACAADADVVLVAVPWDGHRDLLGSLRDELAGKIVIDCVNPLGFDKQGPFALTVEEGSAAQQAEQVLPDSRVTAAFHHVSAVSLADLSITDLDLDVLVLGDDREATDVVRALADTIPGFRGVYGGRLRNAHQVEALTANLIAINRRYKAHAGIRVTDI
;
A
#
# COMPACT_ATOMS: atom_id res chain seq x y z
N MET A 1 -21.82 -5.40 2.93
CA MET A 1 -20.37 -5.37 3.25
C MET A 1 -19.68 -6.34 2.32
N THR A 2 -18.72 -5.88 1.54
CA THR A 2 -17.90 -6.75 0.67
C THR A 2 -17.08 -7.67 1.55
N GLU A 3 -17.15 -8.97 1.32
CA GLU A 3 -16.37 -9.96 2.06
C GLU A 3 -14.93 -9.93 1.53
N VAL A 4 -14.07 -9.13 2.18
CA VAL A 4 -12.69 -8.88 1.72
C VAL A 4 -11.84 -10.14 1.60
N SER A 5 -12.22 -11.22 2.30
CA SER A 5 -11.58 -12.54 2.18
C SER A 5 -11.71 -13.19 0.80
N LYS A 6 -12.65 -12.72 -0.03
CA LYS A 6 -12.85 -13.20 -1.40
C LYS A 6 -12.13 -12.35 -2.45
N LEU A 7 -11.57 -11.22 -2.05
CA LEU A 7 -10.85 -10.33 -2.95
C LEU A 7 -9.45 -10.87 -3.24
N LYS A 8 -8.99 -10.61 -4.45
CA LYS A 8 -7.60 -10.79 -4.86
C LYS A 8 -6.91 -9.44 -4.87
N VAL A 9 -5.83 -9.29 -4.10
CA VAL A 9 -5.07 -8.05 -3.99
C VAL A 9 -3.82 -8.11 -4.87
N GLY A 10 -3.76 -7.23 -5.87
CA GLY A 10 -2.56 -6.99 -6.66
C GLY A 10 -1.62 -6.01 -5.97
N VAL A 11 -0.32 -6.26 -6.04
CA VAL A 11 0.68 -5.38 -5.41
C VAL A 11 1.70 -4.96 -6.45
N LEU A 12 1.53 -3.77 -7.05
CA LEU A 12 2.53 -3.15 -7.91
C LEU A 12 3.73 -2.70 -7.06
N GLY A 13 4.93 -3.11 -7.45
CA GLY A 13 6.10 -2.97 -6.58
C GLY A 13 6.20 -4.06 -5.49
N GLY A 14 5.53 -5.18 -5.69
CA GLY A 14 5.49 -6.33 -4.79
C GLY A 14 6.85 -6.97 -4.46
N THR A 15 7.91 -6.61 -5.18
CA THR A 15 9.29 -7.05 -4.89
C THR A 15 10.04 -6.09 -3.96
N ARG A 16 9.42 -4.98 -3.51
CA ARG A 16 10.01 -4.00 -2.61
C ARG A 16 9.55 -4.19 -1.17
N PRO A 17 10.29 -3.71 -0.16
CA PRO A 17 10.01 -4.00 1.25
C PRO A 17 8.58 -3.71 1.67
N GLN A 18 8.02 -2.53 1.30
CA GLN A 18 6.66 -2.15 1.68
C GLN A 18 5.61 -3.07 1.04
N GLY A 19 5.68 -3.25 -0.29
CA GLY A 19 4.76 -4.14 -1.00
C GLY A 19 4.88 -5.59 -0.56
N LYS A 20 6.10 -6.12 -0.40
CA LYS A 20 6.34 -7.46 0.15
C LYS A 20 5.75 -7.65 1.54
N GLY A 21 5.93 -6.66 2.41
CA GLY A 21 5.45 -6.73 3.78
C GLY A 21 3.92 -6.78 3.87
N LEU A 22 3.22 -5.90 3.14
CA LEU A 22 1.75 -5.92 3.07
C LEU A 22 1.23 -7.21 2.43
N ALA A 23 1.83 -7.64 1.31
CA ALA A 23 1.51 -8.91 0.65
C ALA A 23 1.63 -10.11 1.60
N LEU A 24 2.73 -10.19 2.36
CA LEU A 24 2.97 -11.24 3.34
C LEU A 24 1.88 -11.27 4.44
N ARG A 25 1.50 -10.10 4.96
CA ARG A 25 0.48 -10.00 6.01
C ARG A 25 -0.91 -10.36 5.50
N TRP A 26 -1.29 -9.88 4.31
CA TRP A 26 -2.57 -10.25 3.70
C TRP A 26 -2.66 -11.73 3.39
N ALA A 27 -1.59 -12.30 2.84
CA ALA A 27 -1.56 -13.73 2.57
C ALA A 27 -1.64 -14.57 3.86
N ALA A 28 -0.91 -14.18 4.92
CA ALA A 28 -1.03 -14.82 6.23
C ALA A 28 -2.44 -14.69 6.84
N ALA A 29 -3.19 -13.64 6.46
CA ALA A 29 -4.60 -13.46 6.82
C ALA A 29 -5.58 -14.21 5.89
N GLY A 30 -5.09 -14.99 4.92
CA GLY A 30 -5.91 -15.81 4.02
C GLY A 30 -6.39 -15.09 2.75
N ILE A 31 -5.89 -13.88 2.46
CA ILE A 31 -6.24 -13.13 1.24
C ILE A 31 -5.35 -13.55 0.08
N ALA A 32 -5.96 -13.79 -1.09
CA ALA A 32 -5.21 -14.07 -2.31
C ALA A 32 -4.42 -12.85 -2.78
N VAL A 33 -3.13 -13.02 -3.07
CA VAL A 33 -2.22 -11.93 -3.45
C VAL A 33 -1.52 -12.22 -4.76
N VAL A 34 -1.42 -11.20 -5.61
CA VAL A 34 -0.63 -11.22 -6.85
C VAL A 34 0.45 -10.16 -6.75
N LEU A 35 1.72 -10.56 -6.79
CA LEU A 35 2.84 -9.63 -6.84
C LEU A 35 3.11 -9.16 -8.26
N GLY A 36 3.17 -7.86 -8.46
CA GLY A 36 3.55 -7.22 -9.72
C GLY A 36 5.02 -6.78 -9.73
N SER A 37 5.68 -6.98 -10.85
CA SER A 37 7.01 -6.46 -11.14
C SER A 37 7.16 -6.13 -12.62
N ARG A 38 8.20 -5.40 -13.01
CA ARG A 38 8.55 -5.19 -14.43
C ARG A 38 8.96 -6.48 -15.15
N ALA A 39 9.34 -7.50 -14.40
CA ALA A 39 9.74 -8.81 -14.90
C ALA A 39 8.98 -9.88 -14.10
N ALA A 40 8.22 -10.72 -14.79
CA ALA A 40 7.36 -11.74 -14.19
C ALA A 40 8.16 -12.77 -13.36
N ASP A 41 9.33 -13.19 -13.84
CA ASP A 41 10.23 -14.11 -13.14
C ASP A 41 10.68 -13.57 -11.76
N ARG A 42 10.95 -12.26 -11.68
CA ARG A 42 11.29 -11.60 -10.41
C ARG A 42 10.09 -11.58 -9.47
N ALA A 43 8.90 -11.32 -9.98
CA ALA A 43 7.67 -11.34 -9.17
C ALA A 43 7.40 -12.75 -8.64
N GLU A 44 7.52 -13.77 -9.49
CA GLU A 44 7.30 -15.16 -9.08
C GLU A 44 8.35 -15.65 -8.07
N SER A 45 9.62 -15.28 -8.25
CA SER A 45 10.65 -15.57 -7.24
C SER A 45 10.33 -14.95 -5.88
N ALA A 46 9.82 -13.72 -5.86
CA ALA A 46 9.39 -13.06 -4.64
C ALA A 46 8.12 -13.72 -4.06
N ALA A 47 7.18 -14.15 -4.89
CA ALA A 47 5.98 -14.87 -4.47
C ALA A 47 6.33 -16.21 -3.82
N ALA A 48 7.26 -16.97 -4.41
CA ALA A 48 7.75 -18.22 -3.84
C ALA A 48 8.37 -18.05 -2.45
N GLU A 49 9.21 -17.01 -2.27
CA GLU A 49 9.75 -16.63 -0.96
C GLU A 49 8.65 -16.34 0.06
N LEU A 50 7.62 -15.60 -0.32
CA LEU A 50 6.53 -15.25 0.59
C LEU A 50 5.62 -16.45 0.89
N ARG A 51 5.37 -17.34 -0.07
CA ARG A 51 4.64 -18.61 0.17
C ARG A 51 5.33 -19.44 1.25
N GLU A 52 6.63 -19.63 1.12
CA GLU A 52 7.42 -20.37 2.12
C GLU A 52 7.35 -19.71 3.51
N ARG A 53 7.53 -18.40 3.58
CA ARG A 53 7.52 -17.64 4.84
C ARG A 53 6.17 -17.60 5.54
N ALA A 54 5.09 -17.50 4.79
CA ALA A 54 3.73 -17.47 5.34
C ALA A 54 3.12 -18.86 5.55
N GLY A 55 3.71 -19.90 4.93
CA GLY A 55 3.13 -21.25 4.93
C GLY A 55 1.83 -21.34 4.14
N VAL A 56 1.69 -20.59 3.03
CA VAL A 56 0.48 -20.51 2.22
C VAL A 56 0.77 -20.68 0.73
N GLU A 57 -0.24 -21.03 -0.08
CA GLU A 57 -0.09 -21.26 -1.52
C GLU A 57 -0.71 -20.15 -2.40
N HIS A 58 -1.52 -19.25 -1.84
CA HIS A 58 -2.32 -18.28 -2.58
C HIS A 58 -1.62 -16.95 -2.86
N ILE A 59 -0.30 -16.99 -3.08
CA ILE A 59 0.51 -15.87 -3.57
C ILE A 59 1.08 -16.24 -4.93
N THR A 60 0.89 -15.40 -5.94
CA THR A 60 1.44 -15.58 -7.28
C THR A 60 2.24 -14.35 -7.71
N GLY A 61 3.11 -14.50 -8.70
CA GLY A 61 3.92 -13.41 -9.24
C GLY A 61 3.70 -13.27 -10.75
N LEU A 62 3.44 -12.03 -11.20
CA LEU A 62 3.19 -11.71 -12.61
C LEU A 62 3.96 -10.42 -13.01
N ASP A 63 3.96 -10.08 -14.28
CA ASP A 63 4.31 -8.70 -14.66
C ASP A 63 3.25 -7.71 -14.18
N ASN A 64 3.56 -6.41 -14.23
CA ASN A 64 2.67 -5.39 -13.67
C ASN A 64 1.30 -5.34 -14.36
N ALA A 65 1.23 -5.51 -15.68
CA ALA A 65 -0.03 -5.45 -16.42
C ALA A 65 -0.90 -6.66 -16.10
N ALA A 66 -0.34 -7.86 -16.13
CA ALA A 66 -1.05 -9.08 -15.76
C ALA A 66 -1.48 -9.06 -14.27
N CYS A 67 -0.64 -8.54 -13.37
CA CYS A 67 -0.99 -8.34 -11.96
C CYS A 67 -2.18 -7.38 -11.80
N ALA A 68 -2.14 -6.23 -12.46
CA ALA A 68 -3.23 -5.25 -12.42
C ALA A 68 -4.53 -5.81 -13.00
N ALA A 69 -4.45 -6.57 -14.10
CA ALA A 69 -5.62 -7.18 -14.73
C ALA A 69 -6.28 -8.28 -13.88
N ASP A 70 -5.46 -9.12 -13.21
CA ASP A 70 -5.91 -10.30 -12.43
C ASP A 70 -6.49 -9.93 -11.04
N ALA A 71 -6.21 -8.75 -10.52
CA ALA A 71 -6.62 -8.31 -9.19
C ALA A 71 -7.96 -7.59 -9.16
N ASP A 72 -8.68 -7.67 -8.03
CA ASP A 72 -9.89 -6.88 -7.74
C ASP A 72 -9.55 -5.51 -7.14
N VAL A 73 -8.52 -5.47 -6.29
CA VAL A 73 -7.97 -4.28 -5.62
C VAL A 73 -6.48 -4.22 -5.86
N VAL A 74 -5.94 -3.06 -6.19
CA VAL A 74 -4.51 -2.92 -6.53
C VAL A 74 -3.82 -1.93 -5.59
N LEU A 75 -2.79 -2.41 -4.86
CA LEU A 75 -1.89 -1.57 -4.08
C LEU A 75 -0.74 -1.06 -4.97
N VAL A 76 -0.49 0.23 -4.92
CA VAL A 76 0.65 0.89 -5.58
C VAL A 76 1.73 1.17 -4.54
N ALA A 77 2.78 0.35 -4.52
CA ALA A 77 3.91 0.41 -3.58
C ALA A 77 5.24 0.60 -4.31
N VAL A 78 5.27 1.49 -5.28
CA VAL A 78 6.43 1.78 -6.14
C VAL A 78 7.18 3.02 -5.66
N PRO A 79 8.42 3.27 -6.12
CA PRO A 79 9.07 4.54 -5.88
C PRO A 79 8.30 5.70 -6.50
N TRP A 80 8.42 6.89 -5.88
CA TRP A 80 7.87 8.11 -6.45
C TRP A 80 8.36 8.37 -7.89
N ASP A 81 9.66 8.19 -8.12
CA ASP A 81 10.23 8.25 -9.47
C ASP A 81 9.63 7.15 -10.34
N GLY A 82 8.89 7.54 -11.38
CA GLY A 82 8.19 6.62 -12.29
C GLY A 82 6.78 6.22 -11.87
N HIS A 83 6.23 6.79 -10.79
CA HIS A 83 4.86 6.54 -10.34
C HIS A 83 3.82 6.89 -11.43
N ARG A 84 3.86 8.12 -11.96
CA ARG A 84 2.97 8.59 -13.04
C ARG A 84 3.06 7.71 -14.29
N ASP A 85 4.27 7.40 -14.74
CA ASP A 85 4.49 6.64 -15.98
C ASP A 85 3.97 5.21 -15.85
N LEU A 86 4.22 4.56 -14.71
CA LEU A 86 3.70 3.23 -14.46
C LEU A 86 2.17 3.22 -14.46
N LEU A 87 1.53 4.11 -13.70
CA LEU A 87 0.07 4.17 -13.64
C LEU A 87 -0.54 4.51 -15.00
N GLY A 88 0.07 5.42 -15.76
CA GLY A 88 -0.34 5.75 -17.12
C GLY A 88 -0.28 4.56 -18.07
N SER A 89 0.70 3.68 -17.90
CA SER A 89 0.85 2.46 -18.71
C SER A 89 -0.12 1.33 -18.35
N LEU A 90 -0.82 1.44 -17.22
CA LEU A 90 -1.75 0.43 -16.67
C LEU A 90 -3.20 0.95 -16.59
N ARG A 91 -3.51 2.05 -17.28
CA ARG A 91 -4.82 2.70 -17.19
C ARG A 91 -5.97 1.77 -17.52
N ASP A 92 -5.83 0.99 -18.57
CA ASP A 92 -6.88 0.07 -19.04
C ASP A 92 -7.08 -1.09 -18.07
N GLU A 93 -6.01 -1.66 -17.52
CA GLU A 93 -6.05 -2.77 -16.55
C GLU A 93 -6.60 -2.34 -15.18
N LEU A 94 -6.44 -1.06 -14.84
CA LEU A 94 -6.90 -0.49 -13.56
C LEU A 94 -8.31 0.11 -13.64
N ALA A 95 -8.89 0.25 -14.84
CA ALA A 95 -10.22 0.83 -14.99
C ALA A 95 -11.28 0.06 -14.18
N GLY A 96 -12.12 0.80 -13.45
CA GLY A 96 -13.18 0.28 -12.57
C GLY A 96 -12.72 -0.32 -11.25
N LYS A 97 -11.41 -0.46 -11.03
CA LYS A 97 -10.86 -1.08 -9.81
C LYS A 97 -10.63 -0.07 -8.69
N ILE A 98 -10.54 -0.60 -7.47
CA ILE A 98 -10.03 0.16 -6.33
C ILE A 98 -8.51 0.16 -6.41
N VAL A 99 -7.92 1.35 -6.45
CA VAL A 99 -6.47 1.54 -6.43
C VAL A 99 -6.08 2.17 -5.09
N ILE A 100 -5.20 1.51 -4.35
CA ILE A 100 -4.68 1.98 -3.08
C ILE A 100 -3.29 2.56 -3.32
N ASP A 101 -3.15 3.87 -3.26
CA ASP A 101 -1.85 4.52 -3.33
C ASP A 101 -1.21 4.56 -1.94
N CYS A 102 0.02 4.05 -1.80
CA CYS A 102 0.80 4.12 -0.57
C CYS A 102 2.16 4.78 -0.79
N VAL A 103 2.31 5.53 -1.88
CA VAL A 103 3.56 6.19 -2.26
C VAL A 103 3.76 7.45 -1.44
N ASN A 104 5.00 7.62 -0.96
CA ASN A 104 5.41 8.81 -0.22
C ASN A 104 6.40 9.62 -1.08
N PRO A 105 6.02 10.78 -1.62
CA PRO A 105 6.94 11.71 -2.27
C PRO A 105 7.89 12.34 -1.25
N LEU A 106 9.02 11.69 -0.99
CA LEU A 106 10.02 12.13 -0.01
C LEU A 106 11.39 12.34 -0.66
N GLY A 107 12.02 13.44 -0.27
CA GLY A 107 13.43 13.69 -0.51
C GLY A 107 14.26 13.34 0.73
N PHE A 108 15.56 13.11 0.49
CA PHE A 108 16.53 12.80 1.54
C PHE A 108 17.80 13.62 1.34
N ASP A 109 18.22 14.33 2.35
CA ASP A 109 19.46 15.09 2.37
C ASP A 109 20.26 14.84 3.66
N LYS A 110 21.27 15.69 3.92
CA LYS A 110 22.11 15.59 5.13
C LYS A 110 21.33 15.86 6.43
N GLN A 111 20.19 16.55 6.36
CA GLN A 111 19.34 16.86 7.50
C GLN A 111 18.30 15.75 7.74
N GLY A 112 18.06 14.87 6.77
CA GLY A 112 17.14 13.74 6.88
C GLY A 112 16.06 13.73 5.81
N PRO A 113 14.94 13.02 6.04
CA PRO A 113 13.82 12.97 5.12
C PRO A 113 13.01 14.26 5.17
N PHE A 114 12.47 14.67 4.02
CA PHE A 114 11.54 15.79 3.89
C PHE A 114 10.50 15.50 2.81
N ALA A 115 9.32 16.13 2.92
CA ALA A 115 8.28 16.00 1.91
C ALA A 115 8.65 16.79 0.64
N LEU A 116 8.42 16.17 -0.52
CA LEU A 116 8.53 16.84 -1.81
C LEU A 116 7.20 17.53 -2.14
N THR A 117 7.27 18.61 -2.90
CA THR A 117 6.09 19.23 -3.49
C THR A 117 5.63 18.43 -4.70
N VAL A 118 4.35 18.09 -4.72
CA VAL A 118 3.69 17.41 -5.84
C VAL A 118 2.75 18.41 -6.52
N GLU A 119 2.83 18.54 -7.84
CA GLU A 119 2.04 19.51 -8.61
C GLU A 119 0.53 19.28 -8.44
N GLU A 120 0.10 18.02 -8.41
CA GLU A 120 -1.29 17.61 -8.23
C GLU A 120 -1.76 17.69 -6.78
N GLY A 121 -0.87 18.01 -5.86
CA GLY A 121 -1.11 18.09 -4.42
C GLY A 121 -0.55 16.90 -3.63
N SER A 122 -0.65 15.67 -4.15
CA SER A 122 -0.15 14.45 -3.52
C SER A 122 0.07 13.32 -4.55
N ALA A 123 0.76 12.25 -4.16
CA ALA A 123 0.91 11.06 -5.02
C ALA A 123 -0.45 10.45 -5.35
N ALA A 124 -1.32 10.32 -4.36
CA ALA A 124 -2.67 9.79 -4.57
C ALA A 124 -3.54 10.69 -5.47
N GLN A 125 -3.43 12.01 -5.39
CA GLN A 125 -4.10 12.93 -6.32
C GLN A 125 -3.51 12.86 -7.74
N GLN A 126 -2.20 12.65 -7.88
CA GLN A 126 -1.61 12.34 -9.18
C GLN A 126 -2.15 11.04 -9.74
N ALA A 127 -2.27 9.98 -8.91
CA ALA A 127 -2.87 8.72 -9.32
C ALA A 127 -4.32 8.91 -9.82
N GLU A 128 -5.15 9.67 -9.09
CA GLU A 128 -6.53 9.98 -9.48
C GLU A 128 -6.62 10.68 -10.84
N GLN A 129 -5.74 11.65 -11.10
CA GLN A 129 -5.70 12.34 -12.40
C GLN A 129 -5.25 11.42 -13.56
N VAL A 130 -4.31 10.51 -13.28
CA VAL A 130 -3.80 9.56 -14.29
C VAL A 130 -4.80 8.44 -14.55
N LEU A 131 -5.61 8.06 -13.55
CA LEU A 131 -6.54 6.92 -13.57
C LEU A 131 -8.00 7.40 -13.40
N PRO A 132 -8.58 8.17 -14.33
CA PRO A 132 -9.90 8.77 -14.15
C PRO A 132 -11.04 7.76 -14.03
N ASP A 133 -10.83 6.53 -14.50
CA ASP A 133 -11.82 5.45 -14.44
C ASP A 133 -11.61 4.49 -13.26
N SER A 134 -10.65 4.79 -12.36
CA SER A 134 -10.38 3.99 -11.15
C SER A 134 -10.92 4.69 -9.90
N ARG A 135 -11.17 3.92 -8.85
CA ARG A 135 -11.55 4.44 -7.52
C ARG A 135 -10.31 4.53 -6.64
N VAL A 136 -9.63 5.70 -6.71
CA VAL A 136 -8.36 5.90 -6.00
C VAL A 136 -8.58 6.19 -4.52
N THR A 137 -7.79 5.53 -3.68
CA THR A 137 -7.69 5.74 -2.24
C THR A 137 -6.22 5.90 -1.84
N ALA A 138 -5.97 6.49 -0.69
CA ALA A 138 -4.65 6.66 -0.11
C ALA A 138 -4.59 5.95 1.24
N ALA A 139 -3.66 5.01 1.44
CA ALA A 139 -3.53 4.27 2.69
C ALA A 139 -2.13 3.63 2.86
N PHE A 140 -1.81 3.15 4.07
CA PHE A 140 -0.58 2.41 4.43
C PHE A 140 0.73 3.20 4.33
N HIS A 141 0.71 4.51 4.18
CA HIS A 141 1.89 5.38 4.01
C HIS A 141 2.86 5.32 5.19
N HIS A 142 2.32 5.22 6.39
CA HIS A 142 3.04 5.34 7.66
C HIS A 142 3.31 4.00 8.36
N VAL A 143 3.13 2.88 7.67
CA VAL A 143 3.37 1.55 8.24
C VAL A 143 4.83 1.14 8.01
N SER A 144 5.49 0.63 9.05
CA SER A 144 6.88 0.18 8.96
C SER A 144 7.00 -1.11 8.14
N ALA A 145 7.74 -1.05 7.03
CA ALA A 145 8.05 -2.24 6.23
C ALA A 145 8.81 -3.32 7.03
N VAL A 146 9.60 -2.92 8.03
CA VAL A 146 10.33 -3.85 8.91
C VAL A 146 9.34 -4.62 9.77
N SER A 147 8.39 -3.93 10.41
CA SER A 147 7.36 -4.56 11.24
C SER A 147 6.42 -5.44 10.42
N LEU A 148 6.08 -5.02 9.19
CA LEU A 148 5.28 -5.84 8.26
C LEU A 148 5.98 -7.16 7.92
N ALA A 149 7.28 -7.12 7.69
CA ALA A 149 8.05 -8.29 7.29
C ALA A 149 8.26 -9.32 8.41
N ASP A 150 8.07 -8.96 9.66
CA ASP A 150 8.29 -9.86 10.81
C ASP A 150 6.96 -10.47 11.30
N LEU A 151 6.64 -11.68 10.87
CA LEU A 151 5.43 -12.40 11.28
C LEU A 151 5.43 -12.82 12.76
N SER A 152 6.56 -12.73 13.48
CA SER A 152 6.58 -12.96 14.92
C SER A 152 5.90 -11.85 15.71
N ILE A 153 5.76 -10.64 15.11
CA ILE A 153 4.96 -9.56 15.64
C ILE A 153 3.48 -9.85 15.33
N THR A 154 2.77 -10.40 16.28
CA THR A 154 1.37 -10.82 16.14
C THR A 154 0.35 -9.69 16.36
N ASP A 155 0.79 -8.55 16.89
CA ASP A 155 -0.02 -7.35 17.11
C ASP A 155 0.82 -6.11 16.78
N LEU A 156 0.45 -5.43 15.69
CA LEU A 156 1.17 -4.26 15.21
C LEU A 156 0.74 -2.95 15.90
N ASP A 157 -0.37 -2.97 16.62
CA ASP A 157 -0.92 -1.87 17.45
C ASP A 157 -0.85 -0.50 16.79
N LEU A 158 -1.44 -0.36 15.61
CA LEU A 158 -1.49 0.92 14.90
C LEU A 158 -2.78 1.12 14.10
N ASP A 159 -3.12 2.38 13.84
CA ASP A 159 -4.21 2.76 12.95
C ASP A 159 -3.69 3.02 11.55
N VAL A 160 -4.43 2.55 10.55
CA VAL A 160 -4.18 2.85 9.13
C VAL A 160 -5.15 3.93 8.69
N LEU A 161 -4.64 5.13 8.43
CA LEU A 161 -5.46 6.20 7.87
C LEU A 161 -5.76 5.90 6.40
N VAL A 162 -7.06 5.82 6.09
CA VAL A 162 -7.58 5.57 4.75
C VAL A 162 -8.31 6.81 4.25
N LEU A 163 -7.85 7.36 3.13
CA LEU A 163 -8.42 8.56 2.52
C LEU A 163 -8.96 8.25 1.13
N GLY A 164 -10.05 8.92 0.77
CA GLY A 164 -10.66 8.75 -0.56
C GLY A 164 -12.01 9.44 -0.62
N ASP A 165 -12.50 9.66 -1.85
CA ASP A 165 -13.78 10.31 -2.09
C ASP A 165 -14.92 9.31 -2.33
N ASP A 166 -14.58 8.08 -2.75
CA ASP A 166 -15.51 6.95 -2.87
C ASP A 166 -15.63 6.22 -1.52
N ARG A 167 -16.82 6.26 -0.93
CA ARG A 167 -17.09 5.65 0.39
C ARG A 167 -16.95 4.13 0.36
N GLU A 168 -17.46 3.47 -0.67
CA GLU A 168 -17.37 2.01 -0.76
C GLU A 168 -15.92 1.56 -0.91
N ALA A 169 -15.12 2.28 -1.71
CA ALA A 169 -13.69 2.00 -1.85
C ALA A 169 -12.95 2.17 -0.52
N THR A 170 -13.20 3.26 0.20
CA THR A 170 -12.56 3.48 1.52
C THR A 170 -12.99 2.45 2.55
N ASP A 171 -14.25 2.01 2.53
CA ASP A 171 -14.74 0.95 3.44
C ASP A 171 -14.10 -0.41 3.13
N VAL A 172 -13.88 -0.76 1.85
CA VAL A 172 -13.13 -1.96 1.45
C VAL A 172 -11.67 -1.89 1.92
N VAL A 173 -11.00 -0.76 1.73
CA VAL A 173 -9.59 -0.60 2.13
C VAL A 173 -9.42 -0.63 3.65
N ARG A 174 -10.35 -0.05 4.40
CA ARG A 174 -10.38 -0.17 5.87
C ARG A 174 -10.53 -1.62 6.31
N ALA A 175 -11.47 -2.34 5.69
CA ALA A 175 -11.68 -3.76 6.00
C ALA A 175 -10.45 -4.61 5.62
N LEU A 176 -9.71 -4.28 4.54
CA LEU A 176 -8.43 -4.91 4.21
C LEU A 176 -7.35 -4.60 5.26
N ALA A 177 -7.30 -3.38 5.79
CA ALA A 177 -6.39 -3.06 6.88
C ALA A 177 -6.72 -3.88 8.14
N ASP A 178 -8.00 -3.99 8.50
CA ASP A 178 -8.48 -4.72 9.69
C ASP A 178 -8.19 -6.24 9.62
N THR A 179 -7.86 -6.81 8.45
CA THR A 179 -7.44 -8.22 8.35
C THR A 179 -6.03 -8.47 8.89
N ILE A 180 -5.22 -7.43 9.00
CA ILE A 180 -3.85 -7.54 9.54
C ILE A 180 -3.90 -7.39 11.07
N PRO A 181 -3.43 -8.37 11.84
CA PRO A 181 -3.50 -8.31 13.30
C PRO A 181 -2.87 -7.03 13.88
N GLY A 182 -3.62 -6.33 14.72
CA GLY A 182 -3.23 -5.08 15.34
C GLY A 182 -3.40 -3.83 14.49
N PHE A 183 -3.86 -3.95 13.24
CA PHE A 183 -4.27 -2.79 12.46
C PHE A 183 -5.73 -2.45 12.71
N ARG A 184 -6.04 -1.16 12.70
CA ARG A 184 -7.40 -0.63 12.63
C ARG A 184 -7.48 0.36 11.48
N GLY A 185 -8.34 0.09 10.49
CA GLY A 185 -8.60 0.97 9.36
C GLY A 185 -9.48 2.15 9.79
N VAL A 186 -8.93 3.36 9.76
CA VAL A 186 -9.60 4.60 10.15
C VAL A 186 -9.81 5.49 8.94
N TYR A 187 -11.04 5.98 8.72
CA TYR A 187 -11.30 6.96 7.68
C TYR A 187 -10.61 8.28 8.03
N GLY A 188 -9.60 8.65 7.23
CA GLY A 188 -8.76 9.83 7.43
C GLY A 188 -9.25 11.08 6.69
N GLY A 189 -10.36 10.98 5.94
CA GLY A 189 -10.90 12.10 5.17
C GLY A 189 -10.85 11.89 3.65
N ARG A 190 -11.09 12.98 2.90
CA ARG A 190 -11.09 12.95 1.44
C ARG A 190 -9.68 12.87 0.85
N LEU A 191 -9.57 12.43 -0.41
CA LEU A 191 -8.29 12.23 -1.10
C LEU A 191 -7.43 13.51 -1.15
N ARG A 192 -8.03 14.69 -1.23
CA ARG A 192 -7.33 15.99 -1.18
C ARG A 192 -6.46 16.20 0.07
N ASN A 193 -6.65 15.38 1.11
CA ASN A 193 -5.86 15.42 2.34
C ASN A 193 -4.71 14.40 2.34
N ALA A 194 -4.51 13.63 1.27
CA ALA A 194 -3.49 12.58 1.19
C ALA A 194 -2.07 13.11 1.41
N HIS A 195 -1.78 14.32 0.92
CA HIS A 195 -0.48 14.98 1.16
C HIS A 195 -0.05 14.96 2.64
N GLN A 196 -0.99 15.14 3.57
CA GLN A 196 -0.67 15.21 5.00
C GLN A 196 -0.15 13.87 5.53
N VAL A 197 -0.74 12.74 5.13
CA VAL A 197 -0.32 11.41 5.56
C VAL A 197 0.95 10.95 4.82
N GLU A 198 1.10 11.33 3.56
CA GLU A 198 2.31 11.09 2.78
C GLU A 198 3.50 11.82 3.42
N ALA A 199 3.36 13.11 3.72
CA ALA A 199 4.40 13.96 4.33
C ALA A 199 4.74 13.53 5.77
N LEU A 200 3.77 13.07 6.57
CA LEU A 200 3.96 12.61 7.94
C LEU A 200 4.97 11.46 8.03
N THR A 201 5.14 10.67 6.98
CA THR A 201 6.13 9.60 6.93
C THR A 201 7.56 10.12 7.14
N ALA A 202 7.88 11.33 6.70
CA ALA A 202 9.18 11.94 7.00
C ALA A 202 9.41 12.10 8.52
N ASN A 203 8.37 12.52 9.26
CA ASN A 203 8.42 12.66 10.72
C ASN A 203 8.60 11.31 11.40
N LEU A 204 7.87 10.28 10.97
CA LEU A 204 8.00 8.93 11.53
C LEU A 204 9.39 8.33 11.29
N ILE A 205 9.98 8.55 10.11
CA ILE A 205 11.36 8.13 9.84
C ILE A 205 12.34 8.85 10.81
N ALA A 206 12.15 10.14 11.06
CA ALA A 206 12.99 10.89 12.00
C ALA A 206 12.82 10.37 13.44
N ILE A 207 11.59 10.09 13.88
CA ILE A 207 11.26 9.45 15.17
C ILE A 207 11.95 8.10 15.28
N ASN A 208 11.80 7.24 14.25
CA ASN A 208 12.38 5.89 14.23
C ASN A 208 13.91 5.92 14.37
N ARG A 209 14.57 6.87 13.69
CA ARG A 209 16.02 7.07 13.82
C ARG A 209 16.41 7.50 15.23
N ARG A 210 15.67 8.44 15.83
CA ARG A 210 15.97 9.01 17.14
C ARG A 210 15.77 8.00 18.28
N TYR A 211 14.67 7.27 18.23
CA TYR A 211 14.23 6.38 19.32
C TYR A 211 14.53 4.91 19.03
N LYS A 212 15.12 4.57 17.88
CA LYS A 212 15.37 3.18 17.44
C LYS A 212 14.09 2.34 17.50
N ALA A 213 13.01 2.90 16.96
CA ALA A 213 11.66 2.33 17.00
C ALA A 213 11.10 2.07 15.59
N HIS A 214 9.92 1.49 15.55
CA HIS A 214 9.08 1.33 14.37
C HIS A 214 7.73 2.01 14.65
N ALA A 215 7.77 3.33 14.84
CA ALA A 215 6.60 4.11 15.24
C ALA A 215 5.47 4.06 14.21
N GLY A 216 4.27 3.91 14.69
CA GLY A 216 3.01 4.02 13.96
C GLY A 216 2.18 5.19 14.47
N ILE A 217 0.89 5.22 14.09
CA ILE A 217 -0.08 6.21 14.51
C ILE A 217 -1.20 5.51 15.26
N ARG A 218 -1.72 6.16 16.32
CA ARG A 218 -2.98 5.81 16.98
C ARG A 218 -3.87 7.04 17.04
N VAL A 219 -5.11 6.89 16.64
CA VAL A 219 -6.14 7.91 16.78
C VAL A 219 -6.94 7.58 18.03
N THR A 220 -6.93 8.48 18.98
CA THR A 220 -7.63 8.30 20.26
C THR A 220 -9.08 8.74 20.18
N ASP A 221 -9.93 8.21 21.04
CA ASP A 221 -11.33 8.60 21.23
C ASP A 221 -12.27 8.26 20.03
N ILE A 222 -11.95 7.18 19.28
CA ILE A 222 -12.83 6.62 18.24
C ILE A 222 -12.95 5.10 18.33
#